data_c7453a340bba8c8be90e5e62048a0341
#
_entry.id   c7453a340bba8c8be90e5e62048a0341
#
_cell.length_a   1.000
_cell.length_b   1.000
_cell.length_c   1.000
_cell.angle_alpha   90.00
_cell.angle_beta   90.00
_cell.angle_gamma   90.00
#
_symmetry.space_group_name_H-M   'P 1'
#
loop_
_entity.id
_entity.type
_entity.pdbx_description
1 polymer ?
#
loop_
_entity_poly.entity_id
_entity_poly.type
_entity_poly.pdbx_seq_one_letter_code
_entity_poly.pdbx_strand_id
1 'polypeptide(L)'
;MILVVNAGSSSIKFRLFNDSDIKNPIDILDGLAERITVDGAVSFKYEGNKYEYSVDLPNHEVAIKFILEKLIELNIISNVDDINAVGFRVVHGGTISKSSIIDEKVFATIKDAVKLAPLHNPGAITAIEAVKKVMPKAKMVACFDTAYHQTLAEEQYLYATPYS
;
A
#
# COMPACT_ATOMS: atom_id res chain seq x y z
N MET A 1 7.41 -8.39 10.69
CA MET A 1 7.04 -8.56 9.26
C MET A 1 6.69 -7.22 8.64
N ILE A 2 6.72 -7.13 7.29
CA ILE A 2 6.36 -5.93 6.54
C ILE A 2 5.19 -6.27 5.61
N LEU A 3 4.10 -5.51 5.72
CA LEU A 3 2.98 -5.57 4.78
C LEU A 3 3.18 -4.50 3.70
N VAL A 4 3.09 -4.86 2.44
CA VAL A 4 3.12 -3.93 1.31
C VAL A 4 1.72 -3.83 0.72
N VAL A 5 1.24 -2.59 0.54
CA VAL A 5 -0.11 -2.28 0.09
C VAL A 5 -0.08 -1.39 -1.14
N ASN A 6 -0.78 -1.81 -2.18
CA ASN A 6 -1.05 -1.00 -3.37
C ASN A 6 -2.57 -0.95 -3.57
N ALA A 7 -3.17 0.17 -3.18
CA ALA A 7 -4.61 0.36 -3.18
C ALA A 7 -5.09 1.21 -4.36
N GLY A 8 -6.10 0.69 -5.04
CA GLY A 8 -6.93 1.43 -5.99
C GLY A 8 -8.27 1.84 -5.39
N SER A 9 -9.17 2.39 -6.19
CA SER A 9 -10.52 2.81 -5.77
C SER A 9 -11.39 1.67 -5.26
N SER A 10 -11.25 0.47 -5.83
CA SER A 10 -12.06 -0.72 -5.53
C SER A 10 -11.22 -1.99 -5.30
N SER A 11 -9.92 -1.85 -5.04
CA SER A 11 -9.04 -3.01 -4.85
C SER A 11 -7.84 -2.69 -3.96
N ILE A 12 -7.33 -3.73 -3.31
CA ILE A 12 -6.08 -3.70 -2.55
C ILE A 12 -5.25 -4.90 -2.97
N LYS A 13 -4.12 -4.65 -3.65
CA LYS A 13 -3.06 -5.66 -3.80
C LYS A 13 -2.16 -5.60 -2.58
N PHE A 14 -1.82 -6.75 -2.02
CA PHE A 14 -0.99 -6.80 -0.84
C PHE A 14 0.03 -7.92 -0.91
N ARG A 15 1.16 -7.72 -0.24
CA ARG A 15 2.21 -8.72 -0.03
C ARG A 15 2.71 -8.66 1.39
N LEU A 16 3.02 -9.82 1.96
CA LEU A 16 3.62 -9.93 3.29
C LEU A 16 5.03 -10.47 3.15
N PHE A 17 5.97 -9.80 3.80
CA PHE A 17 7.38 -10.18 3.82
C PHE A 17 7.87 -10.46 5.23
N ASN A 18 8.70 -11.48 5.37
CA ASN A 18 9.53 -11.65 6.55
C ASN A 18 10.77 -10.75 6.41
N ASP A 19 10.98 -9.90 7.38
CA ASP A 19 12.06 -8.91 7.46
C ASP A 19 13.20 -9.30 8.40
N SER A 20 13.31 -10.58 8.75
CA SER A 20 14.41 -11.08 9.61
C SER A 20 15.79 -10.80 8.99
N ASP A 21 15.90 -10.83 7.66
CA ASP A 21 17.02 -10.26 6.91
C ASP A 21 16.52 -9.12 6.02
N ILE A 22 16.73 -7.89 6.45
CA ILE A 22 16.32 -6.68 5.72
C ILE A 22 16.94 -6.58 4.31
N LYS A 23 18.11 -7.17 4.09
CA LYS A 23 18.77 -7.14 2.77
C LYS A 23 18.16 -8.14 1.80
N ASN A 24 17.59 -9.22 2.33
CA ASN A 24 16.98 -10.29 1.56
C ASN A 24 15.62 -10.67 2.18
N PRO A 25 14.60 -9.81 2.08
CA PRO A 25 13.29 -10.09 2.65
C PRO A 25 12.66 -11.29 1.93
N ILE A 26 12.08 -12.21 2.71
CA ILE A 26 11.42 -13.40 2.16
C ILE A 26 9.97 -13.07 1.89
N ASP A 27 9.53 -13.27 0.65
CA ASP A 27 8.11 -13.16 0.25
C ASP A 27 7.33 -14.32 0.87
N ILE A 28 6.38 -14.03 1.75
CA ILE A 28 5.55 -15.02 2.44
C ILE A 28 4.28 -15.29 1.63
N LEU A 29 3.60 -14.24 1.19
CA LEU A 29 2.37 -14.34 0.42
C LEU A 29 2.12 -13.10 -0.43
N ASP A 30 1.38 -13.29 -1.52
CA ASP A 30 0.78 -12.24 -2.32
C ASP A 30 -0.74 -12.43 -2.42
N GLY A 31 -1.48 -11.32 -2.44
CA GLY A 31 -2.93 -11.37 -2.46
C GLY A 31 -3.59 -10.12 -3.03
N LEU A 32 -4.90 -10.26 -3.23
CA LEU A 32 -5.76 -9.26 -3.80
C LEU A 32 -7.12 -9.26 -3.06
N ALA A 33 -7.53 -8.09 -2.59
CA ALA A 33 -8.92 -7.79 -2.32
C ALA A 33 -9.46 -6.96 -3.48
N GLU A 34 -10.59 -7.36 -4.04
CA GLU A 34 -11.18 -6.72 -5.22
C GLU A 34 -12.68 -6.55 -5.09
N ARG A 35 -13.26 -5.75 -5.99
CA ARG A 35 -14.70 -5.40 -6.01
C ARG A 35 -15.18 -4.85 -4.66
N ILE A 36 -14.30 -4.11 -3.96
CA ILE A 36 -14.63 -3.38 -2.74
C ILE A 36 -15.79 -2.43 -3.07
N THR A 37 -16.80 -2.38 -2.20
CA THR A 37 -18.07 -1.65 -2.34
C THR A 37 -19.12 -2.28 -3.25
N VAL A 38 -18.86 -3.46 -3.81
CA VAL A 38 -19.83 -4.17 -4.66
C VAL A 38 -20.17 -5.54 -4.06
N ASP A 39 -19.44 -6.57 -4.47
CA ASP A 39 -19.67 -7.97 -4.08
C ASP A 39 -18.36 -8.65 -3.64
N GLY A 40 -17.48 -7.93 -3.09
CA GLY A 40 -16.15 -8.21 -2.60
C GLY A 40 -15.60 -9.63 -2.72
N ALA A 41 -14.30 -9.73 -3.01
CA ALA A 41 -13.56 -10.97 -2.92
C ALA A 41 -12.15 -10.74 -2.40
N VAL A 42 -11.63 -11.71 -1.65
CA VAL A 42 -10.23 -11.72 -1.21
C VAL A 42 -9.60 -13.02 -1.65
N SER A 43 -8.44 -12.94 -2.29
CA SER A 43 -7.66 -14.10 -2.65
C SER A 43 -6.19 -13.88 -2.32
N PHE A 44 -5.48 -14.95 -1.94
CA PHE A 44 -4.03 -14.91 -1.78
C PHE A 44 -3.41 -16.31 -1.92
N LYS A 45 -2.11 -16.34 -2.16
CA LYS A 45 -1.31 -17.56 -2.25
C LYS A 45 -0.37 -17.63 -1.06
N TYR A 46 -0.37 -18.77 -0.38
CA TYR A 46 0.50 -19.07 0.75
C TYR A 46 0.92 -20.53 0.73
N GLU A 47 2.21 -20.82 0.82
CA GLU A 47 2.79 -22.18 0.79
C GLU A 47 2.27 -23.05 -0.35
N GLY A 48 2.15 -22.48 -1.55
CA GLY A 48 1.66 -23.15 -2.74
C GLY A 48 0.14 -23.35 -2.82
N ASN A 49 -0.60 -23.05 -1.77
CA ASN A 49 -2.05 -23.09 -1.75
C ASN A 49 -2.66 -21.75 -2.13
N LYS A 50 -3.81 -21.80 -2.83
CA LYS A 50 -4.62 -20.64 -3.14
C LYS A 50 -5.82 -20.58 -2.20
N TYR A 51 -6.02 -19.46 -1.55
CA TYR A 51 -7.17 -19.17 -0.69
C TYR A 51 -8.06 -18.15 -1.39
N GLU A 52 -9.35 -18.40 -1.45
CA GLU A 52 -10.33 -17.51 -2.11
C GLU A 52 -11.57 -17.39 -1.24
N TYR A 53 -12.01 -16.16 -1.03
CA TYR A 53 -13.17 -15.82 -0.20
C TYR A 53 -14.07 -14.85 -0.94
N SER A 54 -15.37 -15.17 -1.03
CA SER A 54 -16.40 -14.21 -1.39
C SER A 54 -16.92 -13.59 -0.10
N VAL A 55 -16.82 -12.29 0.05
CA VAL A 55 -17.09 -11.58 1.29
C VAL A 55 -17.52 -10.15 1.00
N ASP A 56 -18.52 -9.66 1.71
CA ASP A 56 -18.92 -8.26 1.60
C ASP A 56 -17.81 -7.34 2.11
N LEU A 57 -17.33 -6.45 1.24
CA LEU A 57 -16.27 -5.49 1.51
C LEU A 57 -16.81 -4.07 1.28
N PRO A 58 -17.58 -3.50 2.22
CA PRO A 58 -18.18 -2.18 2.05
C PRO A 58 -17.17 -1.04 1.94
N ASN A 59 -15.93 -1.24 2.38
CA ASN A 59 -14.86 -0.26 2.28
C ASN A 59 -13.48 -0.92 2.49
N HIS A 60 -12.42 -0.13 2.28
CA HIS A 60 -11.03 -0.58 2.43
C HIS A 60 -10.68 -0.97 3.89
N GLU A 61 -11.30 -0.34 4.89
CA GLU A 61 -11.07 -0.68 6.30
C GLU A 61 -11.53 -2.11 6.59
N VAL A 62 -12.73 -2.48 6.15
CA VAL A 62 -13.25 -3.84 6.30
C VAL A 62 -12.39 -4.84 5.52
N ALA A 63 -11.95 -4.48 4.30
CA ALA A 63 -11.07 -5.34 3.52
C ALA A 63 -9.75 -5.62 4.24
N ILE A 64 -9.11 -4.60 4.82
CA ILE A 64 -7.85 -4.77 5.59
C ILE A 64 -8.09 -5.60 6.84
N LYS A 65 -9.17 -5.35 7.59
CA LYS A 65 -9.53 -6.17 8.75
C LYS A 65 -9.69 -7.64 8.38
N PHE A 66 -10.45 -7.92 7.31
CA PHE A 66 -10.66 -9.29 6.84
C PHE A 66 -9.34 -9.98 6.44
N ILE A 67 -8.47 -9.27 5.72
CA ILE A 67 -7.14 -9.80 5.38
C ILE A 67 -6.39 -10.20 6.65
N LEU A 68 -6.28 -9.30 7.63
CA LEU A 68 -5.56 -9.56 8.89
C LEU A 68 -6.16 -10.72 9.69
N GLU A 69 -7.50 -10.82 9.76
CA GLU A 69 -8.20 -11.93 10.39
C GLU A 69 -7.82 -13.27 9.73
N LYS A 70 -7.77 -13.33 8.39
CA LYS A 70 -7.37 -14.55 7.68
C LYS A 70 -5.91 -14.91 7.89
N LEU A 71 -5.02 -13.93 7.97
CA LEU A 71 -3.61 -14.18 8.30
C LEU A 71 -3.46 -14.77 9.71
N ILE A 72 -4.26 -14.34 10.68
CA ILE A 72 -4.27 -14.90 12.04
C ILE A 72 -4.90 -16.31 12.05
N GLU A 73 -6.05 -16.51 11.43
CA GLU A 73 -6.73 -17.81 11.35
C GLU A 73 -5.85 -18.91 10.76
N LEU A 74 -5.02 -18.56 9.76
CA LEU A 74 -4.10 -19.49 9.11
C LEU A 74 -2.74 -19.58 9.84
N ASN A 75 -2.59 -18.94 11.00
CA ASN A 75 -1.36 -18.90 11.79
C ASN A 75 -0.14 -18.36 11.00
N ILE A 76 -0.37 -17.50 10.01
CA ILE A 76 0.69 -16.80 9.26
C ILE A 76 1.29 -15.71 10.14
N ILE A 77 0.44 -15.04 10.91
CA ILE A 77 0.82 -14.13 12.01
C ILE A 77 0.09 -14.56 13.29
N SER A 78 0.68 -14.31 14.45
CA SER A 78 0.03 -14.63 15.74
C SER A 78 -0.95 -13.53 16.16
N ASN A 79 -0.63 -12.29 15.80
CA ASN A 79 -1.45 -11.10 16.05
C ASN A 79 -1.05 -9.98 15.09
N VAL A 80 -1.82 -8.91 15.04
CA VAL A 80 -1.60 -7.76 14.15
C VAL A 80 -0.27 -7.05 14.41
N ASP A 81 0.21 -7.03 15.65
CA ASP A 81 1.47 -6.38 16.03
C ASP A 81 2.72 -7.11 15.50
N ASP A 82 2.59 -8.32 14.93
CA ASP A 82 3.68 -9.01 14.23
C ASP A 82 4.07 -8.28 12.93
N ILE A 83 3.18 -7.44 12.42
CA ILE A 83 3.43 -6.56 11.28
C ILE A 83 3.96 -5.22 11.80
N ASN A 84 5.29 -5.05 11.76
CA ASN A 84 5.99 -3.89 12.31
C ASN A 84 5.86 -2.63 11.42
N ALA A 85 5.71 -2.84 10.12
CA ALA A 85 5.64 -1.76 9.16
C ALA A 85 4.69 -2.07 8.00
N VAL A 86 4.09 -1.00 7.45
CA VAL A 86 3.27 -1.07 6.24
C VAL A 86 3.82 -0.10 5.20
N GLY A 87 4.22 -0.63 4.06
CA GLY A 87 4.65 0.16 2.91
C GLY A 87 3.49 0.39 1.94
N PHE A 88 3.30 1.63 1.51
CA PHE A 88 2.27 2.02 0.54
C PHE A 88 2.89 2.49 -0.75
N ARG A 89 2.43 1.99 -1.88
CA ARG A 89 2.65 2.65 -3.16
C ARG A 89 1.75 3.87 -3.26
N VAL A 90 2.33 5.02 -3.53
CA VAL A 90 1.63 6.29 -3.78
C VAL A 90 2.09 6.83 -5.13
N VAL A 91 1.18 7.10 -6.05
CA VAL A 91 1.57 7.50 -7.41
C VAL A 91 2.27 8.85 -7.42
N HIS A 92 1.75 9.86 -6.73
CA HIS A 92 2.34 11.19 -6.73
C HIS A 92 2.60 11.71 -5.33
N GLY A 93 3.86 12.03 -5.05
CA GLY A 93 4.33 12.54 -3.76
C GLY A 93 4.42 14.07 -3.67
N GLY A 94 3.89 14.82 -4.66
CA GLY A 94 4.10 16.27 -4.72
C GLY A 94 5.58 16.60 -4.85
N THR A 95 6.13 17.31 -3.89
CA THR A 95 7.54 17.69 -3.82
C THR A 95 8.45 16.67 -3.12
N ILE A 96 7.88 15.54 -2.67
CA ILE A 96 8.65 14.51 -1.98
C ILE A 96 9.40 13.65 -3.00
N SER A 97 10.72 13.63 -2.92
CA SER A 97 11.62 12.98 -3.89
C SER A 97 12.16 11.62 -3.45
N LYS A 98 11.71 11.09 -2.31
CA LYS A 98 12.16 9.78 -1.77
C LYS A 98 11.08 9.14 -0.92
N SER A 99 11.18 7.82 -0.72
CA SER A 99 10.33 7.10 0.24
C SER A 99 10.40 7.74 1.61
N SER A 100 9.26 7.93 2.26
CA SER A 100 9.17 8.69 3.50
C SER A 100 8.22 8.04 4.50
N ILE A 101 8.55 8.15 5.79
CA ILE A 101 7.61 7.78 6.87
C ILE A 101 6.40 8.71 6.77
N ILE A 102 5.21 8.14 6.87
CA ILE A 102 3.96 8.89 6.79
C ILE A 102 3.67 9.52 8.15
N ASP A 103 4.17 10.73 8.34
CA ASP A 103 3.74 11.64 9.40
C ASP A 103 2.62 12.55 8.90
N GLU A 104 2.17 13.48 9.73
CA GLU A 104 1.09 14.42 9.38
C GLU A 104 1.47 15.31 8.17
N LYS A 105 2.73 15.72 8.07
CA LYS A 105 3.22 16.59 6.98
C LYS A 105 3.26 15.80 5.66
N VAL A 106 3.83 14.60 5.66
CA VAL A 106 3.86 13.73 4.48
C VAL A 106 2.45 13.38 4.04
N PHE A 107 1.55 13.07 4.99
CA PHE A 107 0.17 12.76 4.66
C PHE A 107 -0.59 13.94 4.08
N ALA A 108 -0.38 15.14 4.59
CA ALA A 108 -0.94 16.38 4.01
C ALA A 108 -0.44 16.60 2.58
N THR A 109 0.86 16.40 2.32
CA THR A 109 1.43 16.52 0.98
C THR A 109 0.84 15.48 0.00
N ILE A 110 0.60 14.24 0.44
CA ILE A 110 -0.09 13.23 -0.38
C ILE A 110 -1.52 13.66 -0.72
N LYS A 111 -2.25 14.26 0.23
CA LYS A 111 -3.60 14.81 0.00
C LYS A 111 -3.59 15.96 -0.99
N ASP A 112 -2.66 16.89 -0.86
CA ASP A 112 -2.52 18.02 -1.79
C ASP A 112 -2.15 17.57 -3.20
N ALA A 113 -1.43 16.46 -3.33
CA ALA A 113 -1.05 15.86 -4.60
C ALA A 113 -2.21 15.13 -5.32
N VAL A 114 -3.40 15.02 -4.74
CA VAL A 114 -4.59 14.45 -5.40
C VAL A 114 -4.91 15.18 -6.71
N LYS A 115 -4.74 16.50 -6.76
CA LYS A 115 -4.91 17.30 -7.99
C LYS A 115 -3.98 16.89 -9.14
N LEU A 116 -2.83 16.27 -8.82
CA LEU A 116 -1.84 15.78 -9.80
C LEU A 116 -2.08 14.32 -10.19
N ALA A 117 -2.72 13.55 -9.32
CA ALA A 117 -3.04 12.14 -9.55
C ALA A 117 -4.45 11.77 -9.04
N PRO A 118 -5.52 12.38 -9.62
CA PRO A 118 -6.88 12.26 -9.08
C PRO A 118 -7.48 10.87 -9.17
N LEU A 119 -6.99 10.01 -10.05
CA LEU A 119 -7.47 8.63 -10.21
C LEU A 119 -6.74 7.63 -9.30
N HIS A 120 -5.61 8.01 -8.71
CA HIS A 120 -4.72 7.07 -8.00
C HIS A 120 -4.53 7.43 -6.52
N ASN A 121 -4.16 8.68 -6.22
CA ASN A 121 -3.87 9.09 -4.85
C ASN A 121 -5.05 8.88 -3.87
N PRO A 122 -6.34 9.09 -4.24
CA PRO A 122 -7.45 8.84 -3.33
C PRO A 122 -7.50 7.42 -2.78
N GLY A 123 -7.22 6.40 -3.60
CA GLY A 123 -7.18 5.01 -3.15
C GLY A 123 -6.07 4.77 -2.11
N ALA A 124 -4.87 5.32 -2.36
CA ALA A 124 -3.77 5.25 -1.41
C ALA A 124 -4.10 5.95 -0.08
N ILE A 125 -4.73 7.14 -0.11
CA ILE A 125 -5.17 7.88 1.08
C ILE A 125 -6.15 7.04 1.89
N THR A 126 -7.16 6.48 1.25
CA THR A 126 -8.16 5.61 1.90
C THR A 126 -7.52 4.42 2.59
N ALA A 127 -6.55 3.75 1.93
CA ALA A 127 -5.84 2.63 2.51
C ALA A 127 -4.94 3.05 3.70
N ILE A 128 -4.25 4.18 3.61
CA ILE A 128 -3.44 4.74 4.72
C ILE A 128 -4.33 5.03 5.94
N GLU A 129 -5.49 5.68 5.73
CA GLU A 129 -6.43 5.98 6.80
C GLU A 129 -7.00 4.69 7.43
N ALA A 130 -7.31 3.68 6.61
CA ALA A 130 -7.77 2.38 7.08
C ALA A 130 -6.71 1.67 7.91
N VAL A 131 -5.47 1.59 7.44
CA VAL A 131 -4.36 0.98 8.20
C VAL A 131 -4.10 1.74 9.50
N LYS A 132 -4.11 3.07 9.48
CA LYS A 132 -3.93 3.88 10.71
C LYS A 132 -4.95 3.53 11.79
N LYS A 133 -6.19 3.19 11.43
CA LYS A 133 -7.23 2.78 12.37
C LYS A 133 -7.06 1.34 12.87
N VAL A 134 -6.70 0.42 11.97
CA VAL A 134 -6.67 -1.02 12.26
C VAL A 134 -5.33 -1.43 12.88
N MET A 135 -4.25 -0.76 12.51
CA MET A 135 -2.87 -1.06 12.90
C MET A 135 -2.17 0.20 13.44
N PRO A 136 -2.62 0.78 14.57
CA PRO A 136 -2.14 2.08 15.04
C PRO A 136 -0.67 2.09 15.47
N LYS A 137 -0.07 0.92 15.73
CA LYS A 137 1.34 0.77 16.13
C LYS A 137 2.28 0.56 14.94
N ALA A 138 1.77 0.18 13.78
CA ALA A 138 2.60 -0.10 12.61
C ALA A 138 3.24 1.20 12.07
N LYS A 139 4.51 1.13 11.73
CA LYS A 139 5.18 2.22 11.02
C LYS A 139 4.69 2.26 9.57
N MET A 140 4.17 3.39 9.13
CA MET A 140 3.69 3.56 7.75
C MET A 140 4.72 4.30 6.91
N VAL A 141 5.00 3.79 5.72
CA VAL A 141 5.96 4.35 4.76
C VAL A 141 5.30 4.51 3.40
N ALA A 142 5.41 5.68 2.79
CA ALA A 142 5.01 5.92 1.41
C ALA A 142 6.21 5.77 0.48
N CYS A 143 6.03 4.98 -0.59
CA CYS A 143 6.95 4.88 -1.72
C CYS A 143 6.26 5.51 -2.93
N PHE A 144 6.89 6.54 -3.50
CA PHE A 144 6.28 7.34 -4.57
C PHE A 144 6.80 6.91 -5.93
N ASP A 145 5.88 6.72 -6.90
CA ASP A 145 6.28 6.45 -8.29
C ASP A 145 7.10 7.62 -8.85
N THR A 146 6.76 8.86 -8.48
CA THR A 146 7.48 10.07 -8.88
C THR A 146 8.88 10.19 -8.29
N ALA A 147 9.25 9.36 -7.32
CA ALA A 147 10.60 9.38 -6.73
C ALA A 147 11.61 8.54 -7.52
N TYR A 148 11.18 7.65 -8.42
CA TYR A 148 12.05 6.64 -9.03
C TYR A 148 13.11 7.24 -9.96
N HIS A 149 12.77 8.26 -10.74
CA HIS A 149 13.64 8.87 -11.74
C HIS A 149 14.25 10.23 -11.32
N GLN A 150 14.29 10.54 -10.03
CA GLN A 150 14.76 11.83 -9.53
C GLN A 150 16.28 12.07 -9.74
N THR A 151 17.02 11.06 -10.16
CA THR A 151 18.45 11.17 -10.48
C THR A 151 18.75 11.37 -11.97
N LEU A 152 17.74 11.42 -12.83
CA LEU A 152 17.91 11.72 -14.25
C LEU A 152 18.35 13.18 -14.43
N ALA A 153 19.26 13.41 -15.38
CA ALA A 153 19.66 14.76 -15.77
C ALA A 153 18.52 15.46 -16.56
N GLU A 154 18.48 16.78 -16.51
CA GLU A 154 17.40 17.57 -17.11
C GLU A 154 17.17 17.27 -18.59
N GLU A 155 18.23 17.08 -19.36
CA GLU A 155 18.17 16.74 -20.79
C GLU A 155 17.50 15.37 -21.07
N GLN A 156 17.30 14.54 -20.07
CA GLN A 156 16.69 13.22 -20.21
C GLN A 156 15.17 13.21 -19.94
N TYR A 157 14.65 14.20 -19.22
CA TYR A 157 13.22 14.25 -18.86
C TYR A 157 12.49 15.51 -19.34
N LEU A 158 13.23 16.56 -19.72
CA LEU A 158 12.59 17.78 -20.25
C LEU A 158 12.27 17.61 -21.74
N TYR A 159 11.11 18.11 -22.14
CA TYR A 159 10.80 18.26 -23.56
C TYR A 159 11.59 19.41 -24.17
N ALA A 160 12.02 19.24 -25.44
CA ALA A 160 12.73 20.27 -26.20
C ALA A 160 11.77 21.38 -26.67
N THR A 161 11.05 22.01 -25.74
CA THR A 161 10.14 23.12 -25.98
C THR A 161 10.60 24.33 -25.17
N PRO A 162 10.38 25.59 -25.68
CA PRO A 162 10.70 26.77 -24.91
C PRO A 162 9.92 26.78 -23.58
N TYR A 163 10.64 26.96 -22.48
CA TYR A 163 10.06 27.25 -21.17
C TYR A 163 9.86 28.76 -21.11
N SER A 164 8.61 29.22 -21.26
CA SER A 164 8.21 30.60 -21.09
C SER A 164 7.70 30.88 -19.69
#